data_031da01612f1a880812df5674d86f3f7
#
_entry.id   031da01612f1a880812df5674d86f3f7
#
_cell.length_a   1.000
_cell.length_b   1.000
_cell.length_c   1.000
_cell.angle_alpha   90.00
_cell.angle_beta   90.00
_cell.angle_gamma   90.00
#
_symmetry.space_group_name_H-M   'P 1'
#
loop_
_entity.id
_entity.type
_entity.pdbx_description
1 polymer ?
#
loop_
_entity_poly.entity_id
_entity_poly.type
_entity_poly.pdbx_seq_one_letter_code
_entity_poly.pdbx_strand_id
1 'polypeptide(L)'
;MFSKRRCKKRSKRRVGRGFHSTGAVFLLLVVCAPLAAVERLQELQERFDKETHAGSKVKILDKLGAAQFAAASNAAKAEDYGTVGLTFEKYRDNVRSCFDLLMKQEPDAEKHSDSYRRLELQTRRALREVDEVVNIVPLEVQPPLQLVRQDLLSIDDKLIQLLFPRRTKDVGPMPPAPEKKP
;
A
#
# COMPACT_ATOMS: atom_id res chain seq x y z
N MET A 1 -40.78 -26.47 61.10
CA MET A 1 -39.88 -27.35 61.95
C MET A 1 -38.43 -27.04 61.54
N PHE A 2 -37.71 -26.59 62.55
CA PHE A 2 -36.26 -26.65 62.81
C PHE A 2 -35.32 -26.23 61.61
N SER A 3 -34.76 -25.02 61.64
CA SER A 3 -33.63 -24.57 62.47
C SER A 3 -32.31 -25.31 62.19
N LYS A 4 -31.34 -24.63 61.63
CA LYS A 4 -30.06 -24.43 62.31
C LYS A 4 -29.15 -23.45 61.53
N ARG A 5 -28.96 -22.31 62.18
CA ARG A 5 -27.86 -21.36 61.94
C ARG A 5 -26.53 -22.05 62.28
N ARG A 6 -25.51 -21.80 61.42
CA ARG A 6 -24.15 -21.79 61.97
C ARG A 6 -23.26 -20.76 61.34
N CYS A 7 -22.88 -19.88 62.16
CA CYS A 7 -21.97 -18.75 62.10
C CYS A 7 -20.50 -19.17 61.89
N LYS A 8 -19.73 -18.19 61.44
CA LYS A 8 -18.29 -17.97 61.67
C LYS A 8 -17.28 -18.69 60.76
N LYS A 9 -16.50 -17.95 59.92
CA LYS A 9 -15.22 -17.42 60.43
C LYS A 9 -14.65 -16.38 59.49
N ARG A 10 -14.41 -15.16 60.00
CA ARG A 10 -13.50 -14.17 59.45
C ARG A 10 -12.09 -14.76 59.37
N SER A 11 -11.47 -14.72 58.21
CA SER A 11 -10.02 -14.82 58.12
C SER A 11 -9.50 -13.55 57.45
N LYS A 12 -8.98 -12.65 58.30
CA LYS A 12 -8.05 -11.61 57.92
C LYS A 12 -6.76 -12.26 57.50
N ARG A 13 -6.32 -12.11 56.27
CA ARG A 13 -4.89 -12.24 55.93
C ARG A 13 -4.54 -11.24 54.85
N ARG A 14 -3.83 -10.26 55.34
CA ARG A 14 -2.54 -9.71 54.88
C ARG A 14 -2.50 -9.17 53.48
N VAL A 15 -2.48 -7.85 53.48
CA VAL A 15 -1.81 -6.98 52.54
C VAL A 15 -0.39 -7.51 52.29
N GLY A 16 -0.17 -8.05 51.08
CA GLY A 16 1.14 -8.31 50.51
C GLY A 16 1.38 -7.28 49.41
N ARG A 17 2.13 -6.24 49.72
CA ARG A 17 2.77 -5.38 48.75
C ARG A 17 3.64 -6.24 47.85
N GLY A 18 3.27 -6.35 46.58
CA GLY A 18 4.04 -6.90 45.47
C GLY A 18 3.92 -5.98 44.28
N PHE A 19 4.33 -4.75 44.48
CA PHE A 19 4.74 -3.87 43.39
C PHE A 19 6.07 -4.43 42.91
N HIS A 20 6.16 -4.91 41.69
CA HIS A 20 7.32 -4.86 40.79
C HIS A 20 7.16 -5.92 39.71
N SER A 21 7.25 -5.51 38.47
CA SER A 21 7.56 -6.36 37.31
C SER A 21 6.51 -6.56 36.21
N THR A 22 5.58 -5.60 36.03
CA THR A 22 4.73 -5.64 34.80
C THR A 22 5.13 -4.63 33.73
N GLY A 23 6.09 -3.72 34.03
CA GLY A 23 6.52 -2.67 33.10
C GLY A 23 7.55 -3.12 32.04
N ALA A 24 8.37 -4.11 32.34
CA ALA A 24 9.48 -4.51 31.46
C ALA A 24 9.05 -5.41 30.29
N VAL A 25 8.00 -6.20 30.44
CA VAL A 25 7.50 -7.11 29.38
C VAL A 25 6.75 -6.34 28.29
N PHE A 26 6.10 -5.22 28.64
CA PHE A 26 5.36 -4.41 27.66
C PHE A 26 6.28 -3.60 26.74
N LEU A 27 7.46 -3.20 27.22
CA LEU A 27 8.44 -2.45 26.41
C LEU A 27 9.11 -3.33 25.35
N LEU A 28 9.30 -4.62 25.60
CA LEU A 28 9.90 -5.57 24.67
C LEU A 28 8.96 -5.94 23.50
N LEU A 29 7.64 -5.94 23.72
CA LEU A 29 6.66 -6.23 22.67
C LEU A 29 6.49 -5.09 21.65
N VAL A 30 6.72 -3.85 22.04
CA VAL A 30 6.62 -2.68 21.15
C VAL A 30 7.80 -2.60 20.17
N VAL A 31 8.97 -3.13 20.55
CA VAL A 31 10.17 -3.08 19.69
C VAL A 31 10.20 -4.21 18.63
N CYS A 32 9.53 -5.34 18.88
CA CYS A 32 9.52 -6.46 17.93
C CYS A 32 8.55 -6.29 16.74
N ALA A 33 7.50 -5.50 16.88
CA ALA A 33 6.49 -5.32 15.82
C ALA A 33 7.05 -4.67 14.51
N PRO A 34 7.90 -3.64 14.54
CA PRO A 34 8.46 -3.05 13.32
C PRO A 34 9.45 -3.97 12.59
N LEU A 35 10.21 -4.80 13.30
CA LEU A 35 11.16 -5.74 12.68
C LEU A 35 10.45 -6.80 11.83
N ALA A 36 9.40 -7.41 12.33
CA ALA A 36 8.63 -8.41 11.58
C ALA A 36 7.96 -7.83 10.31
N ALA A 37 7.58 -6.54 10.32
CA ALA A 37 7.02 -5.88 9.15
C ALA A 37 8.08 -5.63 8.07
N VAL A 38 9.29 -5.27 8.45
CA VAL A 38 10.42 -5.06 7.54
C VAL A 38 10.87 -6.38 6.90
N GLU A 39 11.01 -7.45 7.69
CA GLU A 39 11.35 -8.79 7.18
C GLU A 39 10.32 -9.27 6.16
N ARG A 40 9.04 -9.10 6.45
CA ARG A 40 7.96 -9.46 5.52
C ARG A 40 8.00 -8.66 4.21
N LEU A 41 8.34 -7.36 4.28
CA LEU A 41 8.47 -6.52 3.10
C LEU A 41 9.63 -6.99 2.21
N GLN A 42 10.77 -7.32 2.82
CA GLN A 42 11.94 -7.84 2.12
C GLN A 42 11.64 -9.18 1.46
N GLU A 43 11.00 -10.11 2.17
CA GLU A 43 10.59 -11.41 1.61
C GLU A 43 9.66 -11.24 0.40
N LEU A 44 8.67 -10.34 0.48
CA LEU A 44 7.77 -10.06 -0.63
C LEU A 44 8.50 -9.45 -1.83
N GLN A 45 9.47 -8.54 -1.59
CA GLN A 45 10.27 -7.94 -2.65
C GLN A 45 11.17 -8.99 -3.31
N GLU A 46 11.82 -9.86 -2.55
CA GLU A 46 12.63 -10.94 -3.12
C GLU A 46 11.78 -11.91 -3.98
N ARG A 47 10.59 -12.26 -3.52
CA ARG A 47 9.67 -13.09 -4.30
C ARG A 47 9.23 -12.40 -5.58
N PHE A 48 8.97 -11.09 -5.53
CA PHE A 48 8.64 -10.27 -6.68
C PHE A 48 9.80 -10.23 -7.68
N ASP A 49 11.02 -10.03 -7.22
CA ASP A 49 12.21 -9.92 -8.07
C ASP A 49 12.55 -11.26 -8.76
N LYS A 50 12.33 -12.38 -8.07
CA LYS A 50 12.54 -13.75 -8.60
C LYS A 50 11.43 -14.22 -9.55
N GLU A 51 10.23 -13.60 -9.50
CA GLU A 51 9.11 -14.02 -10.34
C GLU A 51 9.31 -13.56 -11.79
N THR A 52 9.22 -14.50 -12.71
CA THR A 52 9.44 -14.28 -14.15
C THR A 52 8.15 -14.33 -14.97
N HIS A 53 7.06 -14.81 -14.39
CA HIS A 53 5.77 -14.90 -15.08
C HIS A 53 4.91 -13.67 -14.81
N ALA A 54 4.46 -12.98 -15.87
CA ALA A 54 3.79 -11.68 -15.78
C ALA A 54 2.55 -11.70 -14.86
N GLY A 55 1.60 -12.60 -15.09
CA GLY A 55 0.38 -12.68 -14.28
C GLY A 55 0.63 -13.01 -12.81
N SER A 56 1.65 -13.81 -12.51
CA SER A 56 2.06 -14.12 -11.12
C SER A 56 2.73 -12.92 -10.46
N LYS A 57 3.58 -12.20 -11.19
CA LYS A 57 4.27 -11.00 -10.72
C LYS A 57 3.29 -9.91 -10.33
N VAL A 58 2.24 -9.68 -11.13
CA VAL A 58 1.16 -8.74 -10.81
C VAL A 58 0.39 -9.14 -9.54
N LYS A 59 0.18 -10.45 -9.29
CA LYS A 59 -0.45 -10.93 -8.05
C LYS A 59 0.43 -10.70 -6.81
N ILE A 60 1.75 -10.81 -6.97
CA ILE A 60 2.69 -10.51 -5.87
C ILE A 60 2.71 -9.01 -5.60
N LEU A 61 2.66 -8.17 -6.65
CA LEU A 61 2.63 -6.71 -6.54
C LEU A 61 1.47 -6.22 -5.65
N ASP A 62 0.31 -6.88 -5.69
CA ASP A 62 -0.83 -6.52 -4.84
C ASP A 62 -0.48 -6.59 -3.33
N LYS A 63 0.15 -7.70 -2.91
CA LYS A 63 0.58 -7.88 -1.52
C LYS A 63 1.75 -6.99 -1.15
N LEU A 64 2.72 -6.88 -2.06
CA LEU A 64 3.90 -6.04 -1.89
C LEU A 64 3.51 -4.57 -1.78
N GLY A 65 2.62 -4.07 -2.66
CA GLY A 65 2.12 -2.71 -2.63
C GLY A 65 1.43 -2.37 -1.31
N ALA A 66 0.56 -3.26 -0.81
CA ALA A 66 -0.09 -3.05 0.49
C ALA A 66 0.94 -2.92 1.64
N ALA A 67 2.02 -3.71 1.62
CA ALA A 67 3.08 -3.62 2.61
C ALA A 67 3.92 -2.34 2.45
N GLN A 68 4.22 -1.94 1.21
CA GLN A 68 4.96 -0.71 0.91
C GLN A 68 4.17 0.55 1.31
N PHE A 69 2.87 0.62 1.02
CA PHE A 69 2.03 1.75 1.43
C PHE A 69 1.90 1.86 2.95
N ALA A 70 1.78 0.73 3.65
CA ALA A 70 1.79 0.72 5.11
C ALA A 70 3.14 1.23 5.67
N ALA A 71 4.26 0.83 5.06
CA ALA A 71 5.59 1.30 5.43
C ALA A 71 5.74 2.81 5.17
N ALA A 72 5.32 3.31 4.00
CA ALA A 72 5.34 4.73 3.66
C ALA A 72 4.48 5.57 4.61
N SER A 73 3.26 5.10 4.95
CA SER A 73 2.39 5.77 5.91
C SER A 73 3.02 5.85 7.31
N ASN A 74 3.68 4.78 7.76
CA ASN A 74 4.37 4.78 9.04
C ASN A 74 5.59 5.71 9.05
N ALA A 75 6.36 5.73 7.95
CA ALA A 75 7.49 6.64 7.77
C ALA A 75 7.02 8.11 7.74
N ALA A 76 5.91 8.42 7.05
CA ALA A 76 5.34 9.75 7.03
C ALA A 76 4.90 10.23 8.43
N LYS A 77 4.32 9.35 9.25
CA LYS A 77 3.97 9.65 10.65
C LYS A 77 5.19 9.88 11.53
N ALA A 78 6.33 9.29 11.18
CA ALA A 78 7.61 9.46 11.85
C ALA A 78 8.43 10.63 11.27
N GLU A 79 7.86 11.38 10.31
CA GLU A 79 8.51 12.47 9.59
C GLU A 79 9.78 12.02 8.82
N ASP A 80 9.92 10.72 8.55
CA ASP A 80 10.98 10.15 7.71
C ASP A 80 10.58 10.21 6.24
N TYR A 81 10.61 11.41 5.69
CA TYR A 81 10.21 11.68 4.32
C TYR A 81 11.17 11.08 3.27
N GLY A 82 12.42 10.81 3.66
CA GLY A 82 13.37 10.09 2.82
C GLY A 82 12.90 8.68 2.51
N THR A 83 12.52 7.93 3.55
CA THR A 83 11.94 6.57 3.40
C THR A 83 10.63 6.58 2.63
N VAL A 84 9.79 7.62 2.81
CA VAL A 84 8.54 7.79 2.04
C VAL A 84 8.84 7.86 0.54
N GLY A 85 9.73 8.77 0.13
CA GLY A 85 10.11 8.96 -1.27
C GLY A 85 10.65 7.67 -1.90
N LEU A 86 11.65 7.05 -1.27
CA LEU A 86 12.27 5.80 -1.73
C LEU A 86 11.25 4.65 -1.87
N THR A 87 10.28 4.57 -0.96
CA THR A 87 9.25 3.53 -0.99
C THR A 87 8.33 3.68 -2.21
N PHE A 88 7.89 4.90 -2.51
CA PHE A 88 7.05 5.16 -3.68
C PHE A 88 7.81 5.04 -4.99
N GLU A 89 9.07 5.44 -5.04
CA GLU A 89 9.95 5.22 -6.19
C GLU A 89 10.11 3.73 -6.49
N LYS A 90 10.39 2.92 -5.47
CA LYS A 90 10.49 1.47 -5.59
C LYS A 90 9.18 0.84 -6.07
N TYR A 91 8.04 1.31 -5.55
CA TYR A 91 6.74 0.84 -6.00
C TYR A 91 6.49 1.17 -7.48
N ARG A 92 6.77 2.40 -7.92
CA ARG A 92 6.70 2.81 -9.33
C ARG A 92 7.52 1.88 -10.21
N ASP A 93 8.76 1.57 -9.81
CA ASP A 93 9.64 0.69 -10.57
C ASP A 93 9.10 -0.74 -10.65
N ASN A 94 8.48 -1.23 -9.57
CA ASN A 94 7.79 -2.51 -9.56
C ASN A 94 6.59 -2.53 -10.51
N VAL A 95 5.78 -1.47 -10.56
CA VAL A 95 4.66 -1.32 -11.51
C VAL A 95 5.18 -1.32 -12.95
N ARG A 96 6.23 -0.54 -13.24
CA ARG A 96 6.86 -0.50 -14.57
C ARG A 96 7.38 -1.87 -14.97
N SER A 97 8.06 -2.58 -14.09
CA SER A 97 8.54 -3.95 -14.33
C SER A 97 7.40 -4.92 -14.66
N CYS A 98 6.26 -4.83 -13.96
CA CYS A 98 5.07 -5.63 -14.28
C CYS A 98 4.50 -5.28 -15.65
N PHE A 99 4.37 -3.98 -15.97
CA PHE A 99 3.87 -3.51 -17.25
C PHE A 99 4.72 -3.99 -18.42
N ASP A 100 6.05 -3.82 -18.34
CA ASP A 100 6.99 -4.24 -19.37
C ASP A 100 6.95 -5.76 -19.57
N LEU A 101 6.83 -6.52 -18.49
CA LEU A 101 6.75 -7.97 -18.54
C LEU A 101 5.43 -8.44 -19.16
N LEU A 102 4.29 -7.78 -18.84
CA LEU A 102 3.01 -8.06 -19.49
C LEU A 102 3.07 -7.78 -20.99
N MET A 103 3.59 -6.62 -21.39
CA MET A 103 3.75 -6.27 -22.81
C MET A 103 4.61 -7.28 -23.57
N LYS A 104 5.61 -7.87 -22.91
CA LYS A 104 6.51 -8.86 -23.51
C LYS A 104 5.90 -10.25 -23.61
N GLN A 105 5.20 -10.71 -22.56
CA GLN A 105 4.71 -12.10 -22.47
C GLN A 105 3.26 -12.26 -22.91
N GLU A 106 2.43 -11.25 -22.68
CA GLU A 106 0.99 -11.25 -22.89
C GLU A 106 0.56 -10.00 -23.69
N PRO A 107 1.08 -9.77 -24.93
CA PRO A 107 0.86 -8.51 -25.64
C PRO A 107 -0.61 -8.24 -26.03
N ASP A 108 -1.45 -9.26 -26.04
CA ASP A 108 -2.88 -9.16 -26.33
C ASP A 108 -3.67 -8.91 -25.04
N ALA A 109 -3.88 -7.63 -24.70
CA ALA A 109 -4.60 -7.24 -23.48
C ALA A 109 -6.07 -7.66 -23.47
N GLU A 110 -6.70 -7.88 -24.63
CA GLU A 110 -8.09 -8.36 -24.68
C GLU A 110 -8.17 -9.84 -24.21
N LYS A 111 -7.22 -10.69 -24.61
CA LYS A 111 -7.14 -12.08 -24.19
C LYS A 111 -6.70 -12.27 -22.74
N HIS A 112 -5.79 -11.41 -22.28
CA HIS A 112 -5.20 -11.47 -20.94
C HIS A 112 -5.70 -10.34 -20.03
N SER A 113 -6.95 -9.93 -20.23
CA SER A 113 -7.52 -8.74 -19.57
C SER A 113 -7.46 -8.76 -18.05
N ASP A 114 -7.44 -9.92 -17.41
CA ASP A 114 -7.39 -10.04 -15.96
C ASP A 114 -6.06 -9.52 -15.37
N SER A 115 -4.93 -9.85 -16.00
CA SER A 115 -3.61 -9.37 -15.58
C SER A 115 -3.49 -7.86 -15.74
N TYR A 116 -3.94 -7.32 -16.87
CA TYR A 116 -3.93 -5.89 -17.17
C TYR A 116 -4.86 -5.09 -16.25
N ARG A 117 -6.10 -5.56 -16.04
CA ARG A 117 -7.05 -4.93 -15.11
C ARG A 117 -6.53 -4.92 -13.68
N ARG A 118 -5.89 -6.02 -13.25
CA ARG A 118 -5.30 -6.09 -11.92
C ARG A 118 -4.17 -5.07 -11.77
N LEU A 119 -3.30 -4.94 -12.77
CA LEU A 119 -2.22 -3.94 -12.75
C LEU A 119 -2.78 -2.52 -12.75
N GLU A 120 -3.80 -2.23 -13.56
CA GLU A 120 -4.49 -0.95 -13.61
C GLU A 120 -5.09 -0.58 -12.24
N LEU A 121 -5.79 -1.50 -11.59
CA LEU A 121 -6.34 -1.27 -10.25
C LEU A 121 -5.25 -0.97 -9.22
N GLN A 122 -4.10 -1.66 -9.29
CA GLN A 122 -2.95 -1.40 -8.41
C GLN A 122 -2.32 -0.03 -8.69
N THR A 123 -2.21 0.36 -9.96
CA THR A 123 -1.69 1.68 -10.35
C THR A 123 -2.59 2.80 -9.84
N ARG A 124 -3.90 2.67 -9.98
CA ARG A 124 -4.86 3.64 -9.43
C ARG A 124 -4.86 3.71 -7.92
N ARG A 125 -4.68 2.56 -7.26
CA ARG A 125 -4.51 2.56 -5.81
C ARG A 125 -3.28 3.35 -5.42
N ALA A 126 -2.15 3.11 -6.08
CA ALA A 126 -0.91 3.82 -5.82
C ALA A 126 -1.04 5.34 -6.04
N LEU A 127 -1.75 5.77 -7.09
CA LEU A 127 -2.03 7.19 -7.33
C LEU A 127 -2.75 7.84 -6.15
N ARG A 128 -3.76 7.16 -5.57
CA ARG A 128 -4.46 7.68 -4.38
C ARG A 128 -3.53 7.77 -3.17
N GLU A 129 -2.73 6.72 -2.92
CA GLU A 129 -1.78 6.71 -1.80
C GLU A 129 -0.71 7.82 -1.94
N VAL A 130 -0.22 8.07 -3.17
CA VAL A 130 0.70 9.18 -3.45
C VAL A 130 0.01 10.52 -3.21
N ASP A 131 -1.23 10.71 -3.70
CA ASP A 131 -1.98 11.96 -3.51
C ASP A 131 -2.25 12.24 -2.01
N GLU A 132 -2.57 11.21 -1.22
CA GLU A 132 -2.73 11.34 0.22
C GLU A 132 -1.43 11.81 0.90
N VAL A 133 -0.30 11.21 0.51
CA VAL A 133 1.00 11.55 1.10
C VAL A 133 1.47 12.93 0.66
N VAL A 134 1.32 13.31 -0.60
CA VAL A 134 1.67 14.66 -1.10
C VAL A 134 0.96 15.77 -0.31
N ASN A 135 -0.27 15.51 0.15
CA ASN A 135 -1.05 16.50 0.93
C ASN A 135 -0.54 16.69 2.37
N ILE A 136 0.25 15.76 2.90
CA ILE A 136 0.72 15.79 4.30
C ILE A 136 2.21 16.07 4.44
N VAL A 137 3.00 15.87 3.37
CA VAL A 137 4.45 16.12 3.41
C VAL A 137 4.77 17.60 3.12
N PRO A 138 5.90 18.12 3.67
CA PRO A 138 6.38 19.47 3.36
C PRO A 138 6.63 19.68 1.86
N LEU A 139 6.49 20.93 1.39
CA LEU A 139 6.63 21.29 -0.02
C LEU A 139 7.99 20.89 -0.62
N GLU A 140 9.04 20.93 0.19
CA GLU A 140 10.41 20.62 -0.20
C GLU A 140 10.58 19.14 -0.60
N VAL A 141 9.69 18.27 -0.09
CA VAL A 141 9.74 16.81 -0.30
C VAL A 141 8.77 16.34 -1.38
N GLN A 142 7.89 17.21 -1.84
CA GLN A 142 6.87 16.86 -2.85
C GLN A 142 7.42 16.57 -4.25
N PRO A 143 8.48 17.25 -4.77
CA PRO A 143 8.89 17.08 -6.16
C PRO A 143 9.16 15.63 -6.59
N PRO A 144 9.91 14.79 -5.83
CA PRO A 144 10.10 13.39 -6.20
C PRO A 144 8.79 12.58 -6.21
N LEU A 145 7.86 12.86 -5.28
CA LEU A 145 6.55 12.20 -5.25
C LEU A 145 5.68 12.59 -6.45
N GLN A 146 5.77 13.85 -6.90
CA GLN A 146 5.08 14.32 -8.10
C GLN A 146 5.60 13.63 -9.37
N LEU A 147 6.92 13.37 -9.46
CA LEU A 147 7.49 12.58 -10.56
C LEU A 147 6.97 11.14 -10.54
N VAL A 148 6.93 10.50 -9.37
CA VAL A 148 6.33 9.17 -9.23
C VAL A 148 4.87 9.17 -9.69
N ARG A 149 4.11 10.18 -9.29
CA ARG A 149 2.71 10.35 -9.69
C ARG A 149 2.55 10.47 -11.22
N GLN A 150 3.37 11.28 -11.86
CA GLN A 150 3.34 11.46 -13.33
C GLN A 150 3.67 10.16 -14.06
N ASP A 151 4.67 9.43 -13.60
CA ASP A 151 5.04 8.12 -14.15
C ASP A 151 3.90 7.10 -14.04
N LEU A 152 3.26 7.03 -12.85
CA LEU A 152 2.11 6.14 -12.63
C LEU A 152 0.91 6.52 -13.50
N LEU A 153 0.61 7.81 -13.67
CA LEU A 153 -0.44 8.29 -14.58
C LEU A 153 -0.16 7.88 -16.03
N SER A 154 1.10 8.02 -16.48
CA SER A 154 1.48 7.58 -17.83
C SER A 154 1.29 6.07 -18.06
N ILE A 155 1.54 5.25 -17.02
CA ILE A 155 1.30 3.80 -17.09
C ILE A 155 -0.20 3.51 -17.07
N ASP A 156 -0.99 4.19 -16.22
CA ASP A 156 -2.45 4.02 -16.15
C ASP A 156 -3.12 4.35 -17.48
N ASP A 157 -2.75 5.45 -18.12
CA ASP A 157 -3.26 5.85 -19.43
C ASP A 157 -2.98 4.77 -20.51
N LYS A 158 -1.77 4.19 -20.52
CA LYS A 158 -1.42 3.11 -21.43
C LYS A 158 -2.24 1.85 -21.16
N LEU A 159 -2.43 1.49 -19.89
CA LEU A 159 -3.26 0.34 -19.49
C LEU A 159 -4.71 0.52 -19.92
N ILE A 160 -5.28 1.72 -19.76
CA ILE A 160 -6.64 2.05 -20.21
C ILE A 160 -6.75 1.93 -21.74
N GLN A 161 -5.78 2.46 -22.48
CA GLN A 161 -5.78 2.36 -23.95
C GLN A 161 -5.71 0.91 -24.43
N LEU A 162 -4.94 0.05 -23.75
CA LEU A 162 -4.82 -1.36 -24.08
C LEU A 162 -6.09 -2.14 -23.72
N LEU A 163 -6.72 -1.83 -22.59
CA LEU A 163 -7.94 -2.49 -22.14
C LEU A 163 -9.19 -2.05 -22.91
N PHE A 164 -9.22 -0.81 -23.43
CA PHE A 164 -10.39 -0.21 -24.07
C PHE A 164 -10.04 0.46 -25.41
N PRO A 165 -9.48 -0.29 -26.39
CA PRO A 165 -9.00 0.28 -27.65
C PRO A 165 -10.09 0.96 -28.49
N ARG A 166 -11.37 0.60 -28.31
CA ARG A 166 -12.49 1.20 -29.04
C ARG A 166 -12.88 2.57 -28.53
N ARG A 167 -12.63 2.88 -27.25
CA ARG A 167 -12.98 4.16 -26.61
C ARG A 167 -12.09 5.31 -27.08
N THR A 168 -10.85 5.01 -27.47
CA THR A 168 -9.88 6.00 -27.94
C THR A 168 -10.11 6.42 -29.40
N LYS A 169 -10.85 5.63 -30.19
CA LYS A 169 -11.17 5.93 -31.59
C LYS A 169 -12.40 6.83 -31.74
N ASP A 170 -13.28 6.87 -30.76
CA ASP A 170 -14.55 7.60 -30.79
C ASP A 170 -14.47 9.02 -30.23
N VAL A 171 -13.33 9.41 -29.64
CA VAL A 171 -13.09 10.80 -29.24
C VAL A 171 -12.61 11.56 -30.50
N GLY A 172 -13.54 11.79 -31.40
CA GLY A 172 -13.36 12.76 -32.49
C GLY A 172 -13.00 14.15 -31.94
N PRO A 173 -12.40 15.06 -32.74
CA PRO A 173 -12.05 16.37 -32.24
C PRO A 173 -13.29 17.05 -31.64
N MET A 174 -13.16 17.48 -30.39
CA MET A 174 -14.22 18.18 -29.64
C MET A 174 -14.73 19.34 -30.53
N PRO A 175 -16.04 19.42 -30.77
CA PRO A 175 -16.59 20.52 -31.55
C PRO A 175 -16.16 21.85 -30.92
N PRO A 176 -15.78 22.85 -31.71
CA PRO A 176 -15.39 24.16 -31.19
C PRO A 176 -16.51 24.73 -30.33
N ALA A 177 -16.14 25.28 -29.18
CA ALA A 177 -17.07 25.91 -28.26
C ALA A 177 -17.91 26.96 -29.00
N PRO A 178 -19.24 27.08 -28.76
CA PRO A 178 -20.08 28.07 -29.42
C PRO A 178 -19.55 29.47 -29.12
N GLU A 179 -19.12 30.17 -30.17
CA GLU A 179 -18.76 31.60 -30.10
C GLU A 179 -19.95 32.36 -29.54
N LYS A 180 -19.78 33.00 -28.38
CA LYS A 180 -20.71 33.97 -27.89
C LYS A 180 -20.66 35.16 -28.83
N LYS A 181 -21.68 35.28 -29.67
CA LYS A 181 -21.90 36.54 -30.44
C LYS A 181 -22.15 37.70 -29.48
N PRO A 182 -21.59 38.89 -29.73
CA PRO A 182 -21.76 40.09 -28.94
C PRO A 182 -23.21 40.60 -28.95
#